data_35b39390b2257a5d2368f887f08bd8cb
#
_entry.id   35b39390b2257a5d2368f887f08bd8cb
#
_cell.length_a   1.000
_cell.length_b   1.000
_cell.length_c   1.000
_cell.angle_alpha   90.00
_cell.angle_beta   90.00
_cell.angle_gamma   90.00
#
_symmetry.space_group_name_H-M   'P 1'
#
loop_
_entity.id
_entity.type
_entity.pdbx_description
1 polymer ?
#
loop_
_entity_poly.entity_id
_entity_poly.type
_entity_poly.pdbx_seq_one_letter_code
_entity_poly.pdbx_strand_id
1 'polypeptide(L)'
;MTAATTRSARDFKGTHTEGRPPEELRELVSHVGAELELAPAEHIIEWAVATFGDRFCVTSSMGDAVLAHLASRVAPGVDVVFLDTGYHFAETIGTRDAVEATLPVNLVDVTPEQTVAEQDATYGKDLYKTDPDLCCALRKVAPLKDALEEYDAWATGLRRAETHNRIIAPVVGWDARKGKVKVSPLARWSDEQVERYIADYNVLVNPLVYDGYPSIGCWPCTRRVAPGDDPRSGRWAGTTKTECGIH
;
A
#
# COMPACT_ATOMS: atom_id res chain seq x y z
N MET A 1 -12.93 -3.59 -23.52
CA MET A 1 -12.49 -4.28 -22.29
C MET A 1 -11.05 -4.71 -22.54
N THR A 2 -10.10 -3.86 -22.14
CA THR A 2 -8.68 -4.19 -22.15
C THR A 2 -8.44 -5.07 -20.93
N ALA A 3 -7.99 -6.30 -21.14
CA ALA A 3 -7.63 -7.19 -20.04
C ALA A 3 -6.49 -6.55 -19.24
N ALA A 4 -6.65 -6.43 -17.92
CA ALA A 4 -5.58 -6.03 -17.03
C ALA A 4 -4.38 -6.96 -17.29
N THR A 5 -3.26 -6.38 -17.67
CA THR A 5 -2.04 -7.15 -17.91
C THR A 5 -1.42 -7.39 -16.54
N THR A 6 -1.68 -8.57 -15.95
CA THR A 6 -0.97 -9.00 -14.73
C THR A 6 0.52 -9.04 -15.06
N ARG A 7 1.30 -8.13 -14.51
CA ARG A 7 2.75 -8.07 -14.69
C ARG A 7 3.43 -8.67 -13.47
N SER A 8 4.38 -9.59 -13.69
CA SER A 8 5.29 -9.97 -12.62
C SER A 8 6.23 -8.80 -12.33
N ALA A 9 6.79 -8.71 -11.12
CA ALA A 9 7.79 -7.69 -10.79
C ALA A 9 8.97 -7.63 -11.78
N ARG A 10 9.20 -8.71 -12.53
CA ARG A 10 10.25 -8.80 -13.58
C ARG A 10 9.89 -8.06 -14.88
N ASP A 11 8.61 -7.77 -15.13
CA ASP A 11 8.12 -7.16 -16.38
C ASP A 11 8.28 -5.62 -16.39
N PHE A 12 8.71 -5.03 -15.28
CA PHE A 12 8.89 -3.57 -15.10
C PHE A 12 10.30 -3.06 -15.42
N LYS A 13 11.29 -3.95 -15.56
CA LYS A 13 12.68 -3.54 -15.72
C LYS A 13 12.88 -2.70 -16.99
N GLY A 14 13.34 -1.46 -16.78
CA GLY A 14 13.76 -0.56 -17.86
C GLY A 14 12.67 0.33 -18.45
N THR A 15 11.52 0.48 -17.79
CA THR A 15 10.44 1.37 -18.25
C THR A 15 10.55 2.81 -17.71
N HIS A 16 11.37 3.02 -16.66
CA HIS A 16 11.53 4.30 -15.99
C HIS A 16 12.90 4.94 -16.25
N THR A 17 13.02 6.23 -15.94
CA THR A 17 14.29 6.95 -15.96
C THR A 17 15.32 6.32 -15.01
N GLU A 18 16.61 6.67 -15.16
CA GLU A 18 17.65 6.18 -14.26
C GLU A 18 17.41 6.64 -12.81
N GLY A 19 17.52 5.71 -11.85
CA GLY A 19 17.28 5.98 -10.44
C GLY A 19 18.41 6.78 -9.79
N ARG A 20 18.07 7.53 -8.74
CA ARG A 20 19.04 8.28 -7.95
C ARG A 20 19.78 7.39 -6.95
N PRO A 21 21.05 7.69 -6.64
CA PRO A 21 21.78 6.99 -5.60
C PRO A 21 21.10 7.09 -4.23
N PRO A 22 21.14 6.04 -3.38
CA PRO A 22 20.52 6.06 -2.07
C PRO A 22 21.00 7.17 -1.13
N GLU A 23 22.25 7.60 -1.24
CA GLU A 23 22.81 8.72 -0.47
C GLU A 23 22.14 10.05 -0.83
N GLU A 24 21.92 10.32 -2.10
CA GLU A 24 21.22 11.52 -2.58
C GLU A 24 19.78 11.55 -2.07
N LEU A 25 19.10 10.39 -2.11
CA LEU A 25 17.73 10.25 -1.60
C LEU A 25 17.65 10.49 -0.09
N ARG A 26 18.64 10.02 0.69
CA ARG A 26 18.70 10.27 2.14
C ARG A 26 18.92 11.75 2.45
N GLU A 27 19.82 12.38 1.73
CA GLU A 27 20.11 13.80 1.89
C GLU A 27 18.86 14.64 1.58
N LEU A 28 18.17 14.33 0.49
CA LEU A 28 16.90 14.95 0.13
C LEU A 28 15.88 14.87 1.27
N VAL A 29 15.65 13.67 1.82
CA VAL A 29 14.69 13.44 2.92
C VAL A 29 15.07 14.23 4.16
N SER A 30 16.38 14.36 4.48
CA SER A 30 16.84 15.11 5.65
C SER A 30 16.53 16.59 5.57
N HIS A 31 16.47 17.17 4.37
CA HIS A 31 16.14 18.56 4.15
C HIS A 31 14.62 18.82 4.16
N VAL A 32 13.85 17.98 3.45
CA VAL A 32 12.42 18.27 3.22
C VAL A 32 11.48 17.68 4.26
N GLY A 33 11.92 16.69 5.04
CA GLY A 33 11.03 15.96 5.95
C GLY A 33 10.34 16.87 6.98
N ALA A 34 11.08 17.85 7.52
CA ALA A 34 10.53 18.82 8.48
C ALA A 34 9.58 19.84 7.82
N GLU A 35 9.88 20.26 6.59
CA GLU A 35 9.07 21.23 5.85
C GLU A 35 7.71 20.65 5.46
N LEU A 36 7.69 19.38 5.06
CA LEU A 36 6.48 18.68 4.63
C LEU A 36 5.67 18.10 5.79
N GLU A 37 6.20 18.06 7.00
CA GLU A 37 5.53 17.44 8.16
C GLU A 37 4.13 18.02 8.42
N LEU A 38 3.94 19.32 8.19
CA LEU A 38 2.65 20.00 8.40
C LEU A 38 1.91 20.32 7.09
N ALA A 39 2.46 19.92 5.94
CA ALA A 39 1.86 20.21 4.65
C ALA A 39 0.54 19.43 4.44
N PRO A 40 -0.40 19.97 3.65
CA PRO A 40 -1.57 19.22 3.19
C PRO A 40 -1.15 17.98 2.37
N ALA A 41 -1.99 16.94 2.39
CA ALA A 41 -1.69 15.68 1.71
C ALA A 41 -1.49 15.87 0.19
N GLU A 42 -2.29 16.72 -0.44
CA GLU A 42 -2.15 17.09 -1.85
C GLU A 42 -0.77 17.68 -2.14
N HIS A 43 -0.31 18.62 -1.31
CA HIS A 43 0.99 19.26 -1.49
C HIS A 43 2.16 18.28 -1.31
N ILE A 44 2.01 17.31 -0.40
CA ILE A 44 3.01 16.25 -0.21
C ILE A 44 3.12 15.37 -1.48
N ILE A 45 1.99 15.04 -2.11
CA ILE A 45 1.98 14.28 -3.36
C ILE A 45 2.52 15.12 -4.52
N GLU A 46 2.13 16.40 -4.64
CA GLU A 46 2.67 17.33 -5.64
C GLU A 46 4.19 17.39 -5.56
N TRP A 47 4.74 17.53 -4.34
CA TRP A 47 6.17 17.50 -4.12
C TRP A 47 6.80 16.17 -4.58
N ALA A 48 6.20 15.03 -4.21
CA ALA A 48 6.73 13.73 -4.57
C ALA A 48 6.74 13.52 -6.09
N VAL A 49 5.65 13.87 -6.77
CA VAL A 49 5.54 13.79 -8.23
C VAL A 49 6.55 14.74 -8.93
N ALA A 50 6.65 15.99 -8.46
CA ALA A 50 7.61 16.96 -9.02
C ALA A 50 9.07 16.53 -8.82
N THR A 51 9.35 15.83 -7.70
CA THR A 51 10.71 15.41 -7.35
C THR A 51 11.13 14.13 -8.05
N PHE A 52 10.25 13.14 -8.14
CA PHE A 52 10.59 11.78 -8.59
C PHE A 52 10.03 11.42 -9.96
N GLY A 53 9.04 12.17 -10.47
CA GLY A 53 8.43 11.91 -11.78
C GLY A 53 7.88 10.49 -11.91
N ASP A 54 8.32 9.78 -12.95
CA ASP A 54 7.98 8.38 -13.24
C ASP A 54 8.58 7.38 -12.23
N ARG A 55 9.52 7.82 -11.40
CA ARG A 55 10.10 7.00 -10.32
C ARG A 55 9.35 7.14 -8.98
N PHE A 56 8.12 7.61 -9.02
CA PHE A 56 7.21 7.66 -7.88
C PHE A 56 6.01 6.75 -8.11
N CYS A 57 5.63 5.97 -7.11
CA CYS A 57 4.40 5.20 -7.12
C CYS A 57 3.61 5.34 -5.80
N VAL A 58 2.36 4.95 -5.86
CA VAL A 58 1.46 4.81 -4.70
C VAL A 58 1.20 3.34 -4.45
N THR A 59 1.18 2.90 -3.20
CA THR A 59 0.76 1.53 -2.85
C THR A 59 -0.64 1.57 -2.25
N SER A 60 -1.52 0.65 -2.68
CA SER A 60 -2.86 0.53 -2.13
C SER A 60 -3.18 -0.92 -1.77
N SER A 61 -3.84 -1.13 -0.62
CA SER A 61 -4.39 -2.43 -0.18
C SER A 61 -5.85 -2.61 -0.56
N MET A 62 -6.46 -1.62 -1.19
CA MET A 62 -7.86 -1.60 -1.62
C MET A 62 -8.86 -1.81 -0.47
N GLY A 63 -8.54 -1.33 0.73
CA GLY A 63 -9.49 -1.14 1.82
C GLY A 63 -10.39 0.08 1.56
N ASP A 64 -9.77 1.13 1.06
CA ASP A 64 -10.37 2.29 0.42
C ASP A 64 -9.45 2.79 -0.70
N ALA A 65 -9.97 3.71 -1.51
CA ALA A 65 -9.22 4.31 -2.61
C ALA A 65 -8.74 5.76 -2.30
N VAL A 66 -8.76 6.20 -1.04
CA VAL A 66 -8.48 7.60 -0.66
C VAL A 66 -7.12 8.06 -1.18
N LEU A 67 -6.06 7.32 -0.92
CA LEU A 67 -4.73 7.70 -1.39
C LEU A 67 -4.60 7.64 -2.91
N ALA A 68 -5.14 6.60 -3.56
CA ALA A 68 -5.13 6.46 -5.01
C ALA A 68 -5.94 7.58 -5.68
N HIS A 69 -7.13 7.92 -5.14
CA HIS A 69 -7.95 9.01 -5.62
C HIS A 69 -7.24 10.37 -5.49
N LEU A 70 -6.65 10.64 -4.32
CA LEU A 70 -5.93 11.88 -4.07
C LEU A 70 -4.72 12.02 -5.01
N ALA A 71 -3.95 10.94 -5.19
CA ALA A 71 -2.80 10.92 -6.09
C ALA A 71 -3.22 11.09 -7.56
N SER A 72 -4.32 10.48 -8.00
CA SER A 72 -4.83 10.59 -9.36
C SER A 72 -5.29 12.00 -9.73
N ARG A 73 -5.74 12.79 -8.74
CA ARG A 73 -6.10 14.20 -8.94
C ARG A 73 -4.91 15.10 -9.14
N VAL A 74 -3.81 14.79 -8.46
CA VAL A 74 -2.54 15.53 -8.56
C VAL A 74 -1.75 15.11 -9.80
N ALA A 75 -1.68 13.81 -10.05
CA ALA A 75 -0.89 13.21 -11.13
C ALA A 75 -1.71 12.15 -11.87
N PRO A 76 -2.57 12.53 -12.82
CA PRO A 76 -3.28 11.57 -13.66
C PRO A 76 -2.29 10.61 -14.35
N GLY A 77 -2.54 9.31 -14.26
CA GLY A 77 -1.66 8.27 -14.77
C GLY A 77 -0.58 7.80 -13.79
N VAL A 78 -0.61 8.27 -12.52
CA VAL A 78 0.32 7.79 -11.49
C VAL A 78 0.20 6.28 -11.29
N ASP A 79 1.34 5.62 -11.09
CA ASP A 79 1.38 4.18 -10.81
C ASP A 79 0.80 3.87 -9.43
N VAL A 80 -0.20 2.99 -9.40
CA VAL A 80 -0.79 2.45 -8.18
C VAL A 80 -0.45 0.98 -8.08
N VAL A 81 0.51 0.64 -7.24
CA VAL A 81 0.98 -0.71 -7.00
C VAL A 81 0.02 -1.44 -6.07
N PHE A 82 -0.54 -2.54 -6.54
CA PHE A 82 -1.37 -3.47 -5.78
C PHE A 82 -0.65 -4.82 -5.66
N LEU A 83 -0.51 -5.32 -4.43
CA LEU A 83 0.09 -6.64 -4.19
C LEU A 83 -0.99 -7.72 -4.23
N ASP A 84 -1.14 -8.42 -5.34
CA ASP A 84 -2.02 -9.58 -5.38
C ASP A 84 -1.37 -10.78 -4.72
N THR A 85 -1.74 -11.00 -3.47
CA THR A 85 -1.19 -12.08 -2.65
C THR A 85 -1.73 -13.47 -3.00
N GLY A 86 -2.75 -13.57 -3.86
CA GLY A 86 -3.50 -14.82 -4.09
C GLY A 86 -4.43 -15.22 -2.93
N TYR A 87 -4.52 -14.39 -1.88
CA TYR A 87 -5.37 -14.60 -0.71
C TYR A 87 -6.30 -13.41 -0.43
N HIS A 88 -6.65 -12.64 -1.46
CA HIS A 88 -7.59 -11.54 -1.29
C HIS A 88 -9.04 -12.03 -1.22
N PHE A 89 -9.88 -11.27 -0.52
CA PHE A 89 -11.33 -11.36 -0.67
C PHE A 89 -11.73 -10.95 -2.10
N ALA A 90 -12.83 -11.49 -2.59
CA ALA A 90 -13.38 -11.11 -3.89
C ALA A 90 -13.72 -9.61 -3.94
N GLU A 91 -14.19 -9.04 -2.83
CA GLU A 91 -14.49 -7.62 -2.67
C GLU A 91 -13.25 -6.74 -2.80
N THR A 92 -12.09 -7.21 -2.35
CA THR A 92 -10.82 -6.50 -2.51
C THR A 92 -10.40 -6.47 -3.97
N ILE A 93 -10.54 -7.59 -4.69
CA ILE A 93 -10.29 -7.66 -6.13
C ILE A 93 -11.29 -6.77 -6.88
N GLY A 94 -12.58 -6.83 -6.53
CA GLY A 94 -13.60 -5.96 -7.12
C GLY A 94 -13.34 -4.46 -6.89
N THR A 95 -12.83 -4.10 -5.71
CA THR A 95 -12.43 -2.70 -5.42
C THR A 95 -11.24 -2.28 -6.28
N ARG A 96 -10.23 -3.17 -6.44
CA ARG A 96 -9.10 -2.93 -7.33
C ARG A 96 -9.56 -2.68 -8.77
N ASP A 97 -10.43 -3.55 -9.29
CA ASP A 97 -10.95 -3.44 -10.66
C ASP A 97 -11.77 -2.15 -10.85
N ALA A 98 -12.54 -1.76 -9.81
CA ALA A 98 -13.29 -0.51 -9.83
C ALA A 98 -12.36 0.73 -9.81
N VAL A 99 -11.27 0.70 -9.05
CA VAL A 99 -10.24 1.75 -9.06
C VAL A 99 -9.63 1.90 -10.44
N GLU A 100 -9.22 0.80 -11.08
CA GLU A 100 -8.66 0.80 -12.44
C GLU A 100 -9.66 1.37 -13.47
N ALA A 101 -10.93 1.02 -13.33
CA ALA A 101 -11.97 1.43 -14.28
C ALA A 101 -12.41 2.90 -14.12
N THR A 102 -12.25 3.49 -12.94
CA THR A 102 -12.87 4.79 -12.61
C THR A 102 -11.89 5.91 -12.32
N LEU A 103 -10.68 5.59 -11.88
CA LEU A 103 -9.66 6.60 -11.59
C LEU A 103 -8.64 6.69 -12.74
N PRO A 104 -8.13 7.88 -13.05
CA PRO A 104 -7.06 8.05 -14.03
C PRO A 104 -5.69 7.65 -13.42
N VAL A 105 -5.51 6.37 -13.14
CA VAL A 105 -4.28 5.78 -12.60
C VAL A 105 -3.75 4.70 -13.54
N ASN A 106 -2.47 4.38 -13.44
CA ASN A 106 -1.90 3.17 -14.02
C ASN A 106 -1.84 2.10 -12.94
N LEU A 107 -2.74 1.12 -12.97
CA LEU A 107 -2.75 0.06 -11.99
C LEU A 107 -1.65 -0.97 -12.30
N VAL A 108 -0.82 -1.23 -11.30
CA VAL A 108 0.32 -2.13 -11.37
C VAL A 108 0.06 -3.32 -10.44
N ASP A 109 -0.43 -4.42 -10.99
CA ASP A 109 -0.62 -5.66 -10.25
C ASP A 109 0.70 -6.41 -10.07
N VAL A 110 1.09 -6.63 -8.82
CA VAL A 110 2.32 -7.35 -8.47
C VAL A 110 1.98 -8.66 -7.78
N THR A 111 2.39 -9.76 -8.39
CA THR A 111 2.18 -11.12 -7.87
C THR A 111 3.45 -11.68 -7.23
N PRO A 112 3.33 -12.56 -6.22
CA PRO A 112 4.44 -13.34 -5.71
C PRO A 112 5.07 -14.24 -6.80
N GLU A 113 6.34 -14.62 -6.60
CA GLU A 113 7.04 -15.51 -7.53
C GLU A 113 6.37 -16.87 -7.66
N GLN A 114 5.85 -17.40 -6.54
CA GLN A 114 5.12 -18.67 -6.50
C GLN A 114 3.60 -18.44 -6.41
N THR A 115 2.85 -19.25 -7.11
CA THR A 115 1.41 -19.40 -6.87
C THR A 115 1.16 -19.95 -5.47
N VAL A 116 -0.08 -19.91 -4.99
CA VAL A 116 -0.45 -20.54 -3.70
C VAL A 116 -0.19 -22.05 -3.73
N ALA A 117 -0.49 -22.72 -4.86
CA ALA A 117 -0.28 -24.15 -5.00
C ALA A 117 1.20 -24.55 -4.94
N GLU A 118 2.09 -23.78 -5.57
CA GLU A 118 3.53 -24.02 -5.52
C GLU A 118 4.11 -23.75 -4.13
N GLN A 119 3.63 -22.68 -3.46
CA GLN A 119 3.97 -22.41 -2.07
C GLN A 119 3.55 -23.58 -1.15
N ASP A 120 2.33 -24.09 -1.31
CA ASP A 120 1.80 -25.22 -0.53
C ASP A 120 2.61 -26.49 -0.78
N ALA A 121 3.07 -26.71 -2.00
CA ALA A 121 3.95 -27.84 -2.34
C ALA A 121 5.33 -27.72 -1.69
N THR A 122 5.86 -26.51 -1.55
CA THR A 122 7.20 -26.23 -1.03
C THR A 122 7.24 -26.19 0.51
N TYR A 123 6.28 -25.52 1.13
CA TYR A 123 6.28 -25.21 2.57
C TYR A 123 5.19 -25.93 3.36
N GLY A 124 4.32 -26.69 2.69
CA GLY A 124 3.13 -27.27 3.27
C GLY A 124 1.92 -26.35 3.20
N LYS A 125 0.72 -26.94 3.31
CA LYS A 125 -0.55 -26.21 3.25
C LYS A 125 -0.71 -25.22 4.39
N ASP A 126 -1.44 -24.16 4.11
CA ASP A 126 -1.83 -23.16 5.11
C ASP A 126 -0.63 -22.46 5.79
N LEU A 127 0.43 -22.14 5.03
CA LEU A 127 1.62 -21.46 5.57
C LEU A 127 1.25 -20.20 6.39
N TYR A 128 0.16 -19.53 6.05
CA TYR A 128 -0.36 -18.39 6.81
C TYR A 128 -0.77 -18.73 8.26
N LYS A 129 -1.02 -20.02 8.59
CA LYS A 129 -1.29 -20.49 9.94
C LYS A 129 -0.03 -20.98 10.65
N THR A 130 0.82 -21.72 9.93
CA THR A 130 2.01 -22.37 10.50
C THR A 130 3.17 -21.40 10.66
N ASP A 131 3.38 -20.50 9.69
CA ASP A 131 4.37 -19.44 9.71
C ASP A 131 3.84 -18.19 8.98
N PRO A 132 3.05 -17.35 9.68
CA PRO A 132 2.48 -16.13 9.10
C PRO A 132 3.54 -15.09 8.73
N ASP A 133 4.74 -15.13 9.33
CA ASP A 133 5.83 -14.21 9.01
C ASP A 133 6.46 -14.59 7.67
N LEU A 134 6.78 -15.86 7.47
CA LEU A 134 7.30 -16.36 6.19
C LEU A 134 6.26 -16.18 5.06
N CYS A 135 4.97 -16.47 5.34
CA CYS A 135 3.90 -16.23 4.36
C CYS A 135 3.85 -14.76 3.92
N CYS A 136 3.91 -13.81 4.86
CA CYS A 136 3.94 -12.38 4.52
C CYS A 136 5.24 -11.98 3.81
N ALA A 137 6.38 -12.56 4.18
CA ALA A 137 7.65 -12.31 3.52
C ALA A 137 7.59 -12.69 2.04
N LEU A 138 7.10 -13.89 1.74
CA LEU A 138 7.01 -14.41 0.37
C LEU A 138 5.94 -13.72 -0.48
N ARG A 139 4.78 -13.39 0.12
CA ARG A 139 3.62 -12.92 -0.64
C ARG A 139 3.43 -11.41 -0.64
N LYS A 140 4.18 -10.68 0.17
CA LYS A 140 4.06 -9.22 0.29
C LYS A 140 5.39 -8.50 0.28
N VAL A 141 6.31 -8.88 1.20
CA VAL A 141 7.54 -8.10 1.40
C VAL A 141 8.47 -8.23 0.21
N ALA A 142 8.74 -9.47 -0.26
CA ALA A 142 9.60 -9.71 -1.40
C ALA A 142 9.00 -9.12 -2.70
N PRO A 143 7.73 -9.39 -3.06
CA PRO A 143 7.13 -8.79 -4.26
C PRO A 143 7.12 -7.26 -4.25
N LEU A 144 6.83 -6.64 -3.09
CA LEU A 144 6.89 -5.18 -2.98
C LEU A 144 8.30 -4.65 -3.17
N LYS A 145 9.30 -5.32 -2.56
CA LYS A 145 10.69 -4.89 -2.70
C LYS A 145 11.12 -4.94 -4.16
N ASP A 146 10.79 -6.02 -4.86
CA ASP A 146 11.14 -6.19 -6.27
C ASP A 146 10.44 -5.15 -7.16
N ALA A 147 9.16 -4.89 -6.93
CA ALA A 147 8.42 -3.85 -7.65
C ALA A 147 9.00 -2.46 -7.41
N LEU A 148 9.46 -2.17 -6.20
CA LEU A 148 10.03 -0.87 -5.84
C LEU A 148 11.45 -0.64 -6.39
N GLU A 149 12.09 -1.61 -7.03
CA GLU A 149 13.38 -1.39 -7.70
C GLU A 149 13.27 -0.34 -8.82
N GLU A 150 12.11 -0.24 -9.46
CA GLU A 150 11.84 0.73 -10.53
C GLU A 150 11.55 2.16 -10.00
N TYR A 151 11.39 2.35 -8.70
CA TYR A 151 11.02 3.63 -8.09
C TYR A 151 12.08 4.12 -7.12
N ASP A 152 12.18 5.43 -6.96
CA ASP A 152 13.01 6.10 -5.95
C ASP A 152 12.19 6.42 -4.70
N ALA A 153 10.87 6.63 -4.88
CA ALA A 153 9.95 6.94 -3.81
C ALA A 153 8.62 6.20 -3.98
N TRP A 154 8.00 5.88 -2.84
CA TRP A 154 6.70 5.24 -2.80
C TRP A 154 5.80 5.82 -1.71
N ALA A 155 4.53 6.03 -2.03
CA ALA A 155 3.55 6.49 -1.06
C ALA A 155 2.73 5.34 -0.49
N THR A 156 2.32 5.49 0.78
CA THR A 156 1.47 4.56 1.49
C THR A 156 0.37 5.29 2.25
N GLY A 157 -0.81 4.68 2.35
CA GLY A 157 -1.94 5.19 3.13
C GLY A 157 -1.80 5.05 4.65
N LEU A 158 -0.58 4.83 5.17
CA LEU A 158 -0.32 4.72 6.59
C LEU A 158 -0.78 5.98 7.35
N ARG A 159 -1.52 5.78 8.45
CA ARG A 159 -1.93 6.85 9.36
C ARG A 159 -1.43 6.59 10.79
N ARG A 160 -1.03 7.65 11.48
CA ARG A 160 -0.56 7.58 12.87
C ARG A 160 -1.66 7.13 13.84
N ALA A 161 -2.91 7.45 13.51
CA ALA A 161 -4.08 7.07 14.32
C ALA A 161 -4.36 5.56 14.33
N GLU A 162 -3.83 4.78 13.38
CA GLU A 162 -4.20 3.36 13.23
C GLU A 162 -3.57 2.43 14.28
N THR A 163 -2.35 2.72 14.74
CA THR A 163 -1.67 1.89 15.74
C THR A 163 -0.64 2.69 16.52
N HIS A 164 -0.35 2.25 17.76
CA HIS A 164 0.69 2.87 18.58
C HIS A 164 2.07 2.88 17.89
N ASN A 165 2.42 1.81 17.18
CA ASN A 165 3.71 1.71 16.47
C ASN A 165 3.86 2.71 15.32
N ARG A 166 2.76 3.33 14.86
CA ARG A 166 2.76 4.28 13.74
C ARG A 166 2.78 5.75 14.18
N ILE A 167 2.64 6.03 15.48
CA ILE A 167 2.56 7.40 16.01
C ILE A 167 3.71 8.28 15.56
N ILE A 168 4.92 7.73 15.47
CA ILE A 168 6.14 8.44 15.10
C ILE A 168 6.48 8.34 13.59
N ALA A 169 5.61 7.74 12.78
CA ALA A 169 5.89 7.60 11.36
C ALA A 169 6.01 8.99 10.71
N PRO A 170 7.12 9.30 10.01
CA PRO A 170 7.28 10.58 9.34
C PRO A 170 6.37 10.68 8.12
N VAL A 171 5.97 11.90 7.77
CA VAL A 171 5.25 12.18 6.52
C VAL A 171 6.12 11.87 5.32
N VAL A 172 7.39 12.29 5.36
CA VAL A 172 8.42 11.88 4.39
C VAL A 172 9.62 11.34 5.16
N GLY A 173 10.05 10.13 4.85
CA GLY A 173 11.14 9.47 5.58
C GLY A 173 11.94 8.51 4.69
N TRP A 174 13.07 8.07 5.20
CA TRP A 174 13.90 7.05 4.57
C TRP A 174 13.49 5.65 4.99
N ASP A 175 13.08 4.82 4.04
CA ASP A 175 12.86 3.38 4.27
C ASP A 175 14.19 2.63 4.08
N ALA A 176 14.91 2.41 5.17
CA ALA A 176 16.21 1.76 5.13
C ALA A 176 16.14 0.29 4.68
N ARG A 177 14.99 -0.38 4.85
CA ARG A 177 14.81 -1.78 4.45
C ARG A 177 14.69 -1.93 2.93
N LYS A 178 14.11 -0.92 2.28
CA LYS A 178 13.87 -0.91 0.83
C LYS A 178 14.89 -0.04 0.09
N GLY A 179 15.63 0.83 0.81
CA GLY A 179 16.55 1.78 0.18
C GLY A 179 15.84 2.85 -0.63
N LYS A 180 14.66 3.29 -0.18
CA LYS A 180 13.76 4.18 -0.91
C LYS A 180 13.22 5.30 -0.02
N VAL A 181 12.73 6.37 -0.64
CA VAL A 181 11.97 7.39 0.07
C VAL A 181 10.54 6.88 0.29
N LYS A 182 10.09 6.94 1.54
CA LYS A 182 8.72 6.59 1.92
C LYS A 182 7.93 7.85 2.20
N VAL A 183 6.79 7.98 1.54
CA VAL A 183 5.88 9.13 1.65
C VAL A 183 4.57 8.63 2.27
N SER A 184 4.13 9.28 3.33
CA SER A 184 2.88 8.97 4.04
C SER A 184 1.98 10.20 4.08
N PRO A 185 1.33 10.58 2.97
CA PRO A 185 0.60 11.85 2.86
C PRO A 185 -0.57 11.94 3.85
N LEU A 186 -1.13 10.79 4.21
CA LEU A 186 -2.25 10.67 5.14
C LEU A 186 -1.81 10.46 6.59
N ALA A 187 -0.51 10.49 6.90
CA ALA A 187 0.03 10.14 8.23
C ALA A 187 -0.66 10.86 9.39
N ARG A 188 -1.08 12.11 9.18
CA ARG A 188 -1.70 12.96 10.19
C ARG A 188 -3.23 12.99 10.15
N TRP A 189 -3.85 12.29 9.19
CA TRP A 189 -5.30 12.28 9.06
C TRP A 189 -5.95 11.45 10.16
N SER A 190 -7.01 12.01 10.76
CA SER A 190 -7.91 11.26 11.66
C SER A 190 -8.88 10.41 10.85
N ASP A 191 -9.61 9.52 11.54
CA ASP A 191 -10.66 8.71 10.91
C ASP A 191 -11.77 9.62 10.34
N GLU A 192 -12.18 10.68 11.07
CA GLU A 192 -13.17 11.64 10.62
C GLU A 192 -12.72 12.42 9.37
N GLN A 193 -11.43 12.69 9.22
CA GLN A 193 -10.91 13.34 8.01
C GLN A 193 -10.98 12.41 6.80
N VAL A 194 -10.66 11.11 6.98
CA VAL A 194 -10.81 10.10 5.95
C VAL A 194 -12.28 9.94 5.55
N GLU A 195 -13.18 9.77 6.52
CA GLU A 195 -14.62 9.63 6.27
C GLU A 195 -15.19 10.85 5.54
N ARG A 196 -14.80 12.05 5.96
CA ARG A 196 -15.20 13.30 5.28
C ARG A 196 -14.70 13.32 3.83
N TYR A 197 -13.45 13.01 3.60
CA TYR A 197 -12.89 12.97 2.25
C TYR A 197 -13.63 11.96 1.36
N ILE A 198 -13.93 10.77 1.89
CA ILE A 198 -14.72 9.75 1.20
C ILE A 198 -16.08 10.30 0.81
N ALA A 199 -16.77 10.96 1.75
CA ALA A 199 -18.10 11.53 1.52
C ALA A 199 -18.07 12.70 0.51
N ASP A 200 -17.12 13.64 0.66
CA ASP A 200 -17.02 14.84 -0.18
C ASP A 200 -16.71 14.51 -1.64
N TYR A 201 -15.94 13.45 -1.88
CA TYR A 201 -15.47 13.05 -3.22
C TYR A 201 -16.09 11.74 -3.74
N ASN A 202 -17.01 11.14 -2.99
CA ASN A 202 -17.61 9.84 -3.31
C ASN A 202 -16.54 8.78 -3.65
N VAL A 203 -15.52 8.68 -2.80
CA VAL A 203 -14.37 7.78 -3.01
C VAL A 203 -14.78 6.33 -2.84
N LEU A 204 -14.25 5.45 -3.66
CA LEU A 204 -14.47 4.01 -3.56
C LEU A 204 -13.97 3.47 -2.23
N VAL A 205 -14.82 2.68 -1.57
CA VAL A 205 -14.52 1.95 -0.33
C VAL A 205 -14.85 0.48 -0.54
N ASN A 206 -13.97 -0.39 -0.06
CA ASN A 206 -14.21 -1.82 -0.07
C ASN A 206 -15.49 -2.15 0.73
N PRO A 207 -16.48 -2.85 0.15
CA PRO A 207 -17.74 -3.11 0.83
C PRO A 207 -17.60 -3.88 2.14
N LEU A 208 -16.53 -4.65 2.34
CA LEU A 208 -16.24 -5.33 3.60
C LEU A 208 -16.09 -4.38 4.79
N VAL A 209 -15.70 -3.12 4.56
CA VAL A 209 -15.62 -2.11 5.64
C VAL A 209 -16.99 -1.95 6.31
N TYR A 210 -18.05 -1.94 5.52
CA TYR A 210 -19.45 -1.84 6.01
C TYR A 210 -19.98 -3.17 6.58
N ASP A 211 -19.30 -4.28 6.26
CA ASP A 211 -19.61 -5.62 6.76
C ASP A 211 -18.84 -6.00 8.03
N GLY A 212 -18.25 -5.02 8.72
CA GLY A 212 -17.55 -5.22 9.99
C GLY A 212 -16.09 -5.66 9.84
N TYR A 213 -15.45 -5.33 8.71
CA TYR A 213 -14.01 -5.52 8.49
C TYR A 213 -13.29 -4.17 8.38
N PRO A 214 -13.12 -3.42 9.48
CA PRO A 214 -12.53 -2.07 9.44
C PRO A 214 -11.05 -2.07 9.02
N SER A 215 -10.38 -3.20 9.09
CA SER A 215 -9.00 -3.39 8.60
C SER A 215 -8.93 -4.67 7.76
N ILE A 216 -8.73 -4.51 6.45
CA ILE A 216 -8.76 -5.61 5.48
C ILE A 216 -7.35 -6.02 5.10
N GLY A 217 -7.12 -7.33 5.00
CA GLY A 217 -5.90 -7.95 4.47
C GLY A 217 -6.23 -9.24 3.74
N CYS A 218 -5.33 -10.23 3.77
CA CYS A 218 -5.63 -11.55 3.23
C CYS A 218 -6.80 -12.20 3.98
N TRP A 219 -7.73 -12.86 3.26
CA TRP A 219 -8.92 -13.46 3.85
C TRP A 219 -8.61 -14.46 4.99
N PRO A 220 -7.52 -15.28 4.94
CA PRO A 220 -7.24 -16.20 6.05
C PRO A 220 -6.76 -15.48 7.32
N CYS A 221 -6.24 -14.26 7.19
CA CYS A 221 -5.66 -13.47 8.27
C CYS A 221 -6.55 -12.31 8.73
N THR A 222 -7.82 -12.28 8.30
CA THR A 222 -8.75 -11.17 8.60
C THR A 222 -10.08 -11.72 9.10
N ARG A 223 -10.58 -11.16 10.20
CA ARG A 223 -11.86 -11.48 10.84
C ARG A 223 -12.69 -10.23 11.00
N ARG A 224 -14.01 -10.42 11.12
CA ARG A 224 -14.91 -9.35 11.56
C ARG A 224 -14.54 -8.87 12.95
N VAL A 225 -14.77 -7.61 13.19
CA VAL A 225 -14.55 -6.94 14.49
C VAL A 225 -15.90 -6.52 15.06
N ALA A 226 -16.09 -6.74 16.37
CA ALA A 226 -17.31 -6.28 17.02
C ALA A 226 -17.33 -4.75 17.15
N PRO A 227 -18.51 -4.13 17.10
CA PRO A 227 -18.60 -2.69 17.29
C PRO A 227 -18.01 -2.25 18.65
N GLY A 228 -17.08 -1.30 18.60
CA GLY A 228 -16.38 -0.77 19.78
C GLY A 228 -15.04 -1.42 20.10
N ASP A 229 -14.70 -2.54 19.45
CA ASP A 229 -13.36 -3.15 19.58
C ASP A 229 -12.33 -2.38 18.73
N ASP A 230 -11.05 -2.66 19.00
CA ASP A 230 -9.94 -2.14 18.18
C ASP A 230 -10.15 -2.54 16.71
N PRO A 231 -10.19 -1.60 15.76
CA PRO A 231 -10.38 -1.87 14.33
C PRO A 231 -9.41 -2.90 13.75
N ARG A 232 -8.25 -3.09 14.34
CA ARG A 232 -7.24 -4.07 13.88
C ARG A 232 -7.27 -5.38 14.64
N SER A 233 -8.11 -5.55 15.65
CA SER A 233 -8.24 -6.81 16.44
C SER A 233 -8.60 -8.03 15.58
N GLY A 234 -9.24 -7.81 14.43
CA GLY A 234 -9.53 -8.85 13.44
C GLY A 234 -8.33 -9.31 12.61
N ARG A 235 -7.18 -8.61 12.68
CA ARG A 235 -5.98 -8.96 11.92
C ARG A 235 -5.12 -9.96 12.69
N TRP A 236 -4.78 -11.08 12.04
CA TRP A 236 -4.00 -12.17 12.66
C TRP A 236 -4.53 -12.61 14.02
N ALA A 237 -5.86 -12.59 14.20
CA ALA A 237 -6.50 -12.94 15.47
C ALA A 237 -6.02 -14.32 15.97
N GLY A 238 -5.62 -14.38 17.25
CA GLY A 238 -5.06 -15.56 17.88
C GLY A 238 -3.54 -15.75 17.70
N THR A 239 -2.85 -14.78 17.11
CA THR A 239 -1.37 -14.76 17.01
C THR A 239 -0.79 -13.53 17.70
N THR A 240 0.53 -13.49 17.86
CA THR A 240 1.26 -12.31 18.37
C THR A 240 1.60 -11.29 17.28
N LYS A 241 1.27 -11.58 16.03
CA LYS A 241 1.58 -10.73 14.88
C LYS A 241 0.67 -9.50 14.84
N THR A 242 1.25 -8.33 14.66
CA THR A 242 0.53 -7.04 14.59
C THR A 242 0.69 -6.32 13.25
N GLU A 243 1.75 -6.63 12.49
CA GLU A 243 2.06 -5.99 11.21
C GLU A 243 2.54 -7.00 10.17
N CYS A 244 2.31 -6.70 8.89
CA CYS A 244 2.69 -7.59 7.77
C CYS A 244 4.13 -7.41 7.28
N GLY A 245 4.89 -6.48 7.86
CA GLY A 245 6.27 -6.20 7.46
C GLY A 245 6.46 -5.28 6.24
N ILE A 246 5.39 -4.78 5.65
CA ILE A 246 5.45 -3.81 4.55
C ILE A 246 5.86 -2.41 5.06
N HIS A 247 5.44 -2.06 6.26
CA HIS A 247 5.60 -0.74 6.87
C HIS A 247 6.75 -0.69 7.85
#